data_cbed04c9fae613c6a992c241a4632c19
#
_entry.id   cbed04c9fae613c6a992c241a4632c19
#
_cell.length_a   1.000
_cell.length_b   1.000
_cell.length_c   1.000
_cell.angle_alpha   90.00
_cell.angle_beta   90.00
_cell.angle_gamma   90.00
#
_symmetry.space_group_name_H-M   'P 1'
#
loop_
_entity.id
_entity.type
_entity.pdbx_description
1 polymer ?
#
loop_
_entity_poly.entity_id
_entity_poly.type
_entity_poly.pdbx_seq_one_letter_code
_entity_poly.pdbx_strand_id
1 'polypeptide(L)'
;MKKFWKFSMLAAVPFLLMACGNNEQDAGGDGGGDGGTGTLRVMLSDEPTEEDALNNTLTKWSEETGNEVERLIVPYEDQVTSFRSMAQNNDLPDLVATTQLTRLYPEEFYDLSDDIDQSMFEQTALEIIAQDDELDSRLLIAPNQYTMSIWFYNADAFEEAGIEPPTQDTIWTMDEMYDYAEQLQESGAVNYGLAVDFSRARYDNFMYSDGGSITERNGEDIVVNANAPENVGALEKFVEMNDSGVLPSVIWTGGSADNPADYFINGDVGIYLSGTWNYNQILNDAGFNFAVMPSPTGTVQQSVISGGSGLAVPGEAENMDLAVEFLTWLYEEDNYLEYLESDKGISFIEGTTVDYDDEKVAADYEIIQDEMAHVTDNFMMDHAARWTNHLDSEYRDYLRRAVAGEMTPQEALDSFAEDLAEKAGWEMNE
;
A
#
# COMPACT_ATOMS: atom_id res chain seq x y z
N MET A 1 -25.68 42.82 -38.66
CA MET A 1 -27.07 42.83 -39.19
C MET A 1 -27.76 41.54 -38.75
N LYS A 2 -28.98 41.71 -38.16
CA LYS A 2 -30.04 40.71 -37.83
C LYS A 2 -29.66 39.73 -36.72
N LYS A 3 -29.99 39.86 -35.44
CA LYS A 3 -31.27 39.93 -34.68
C LYS A 3 -32.31 38.90 -35.10
N PHE A 4 -32.63 37.97 -34.14
CA PHE A 4 -33.99 37.54 -33.72
C PHE A 4 -33.79 36.42 -32.67
N TRP A 5 -34.19 36.48 -31.49
CA TRP A 5 -35.32 36.81 -30.60
C TRP A 5 -36.12 35.54 -30.23
N LYS A 6 -36.09 35.25 -28.92
CA LYS A 6 -37.08 34.72 -27.98
C LYS A 6 -37.98 33.53 -28.36
N PHE A 7 -38.09 32.54 -27.46
CA PHE A 7 -39.32 32.33 -26.71
C PHE A 7 -39.08 31.44 -25.45
N SER A 8 -39.54 31.97 -24.30
CA SER A 8 -39.73 31.30 -23.02
C SER A 8 -40.99 30.46 -23.08
N MET A 9 -41.00 29.27 -22.47
CA MET A 9 -42.23 28.61 -22.05
C MET A 9 -42.03 28.08 -20.63
N LEU A 10 -42.66 28.79 -19.69
CA LEU A 10 -42.96 28.34 -18.33
C LEU A 10 -44.08 27.27 -18.44
N ALA A 11 -43.83 26.10 -17.83
CA ALA A 11 -44.90 25.18 -17.50
C ALA A 11 -44.91 24.99 -15.98
N ALA A 12 -45.89 25.57 -15.34
CA ALA A 12 -46.23 25.35 -13.94
C ALA A 12 -47.05 24.05 -13.82
N VAL A 13 -46.69 23.20 -12.86
CA VAL A 13 -47.48 22.06 -12.41
C VAL A 13 -47.73 22.21 -10.90
N PRO A 14 -48.94 22.00 -10.44
CA PRO A 14 -49.40 22.44 -9.13
C PRO A 14 -49.06 21.45 -8.00
N PHE A 15 -48.76 22.03 -6.86
CA PHE A 15 -48.75 21.40 -5.54
C PHE A 15 -50.12 20.80 -5.20
N LEU A 16 -50.11 19.51 -4.83
CA LEU A 16 -51.17 18.91 -4.04
C LEU A 16 -50.64 18.65 -2.63
N LEU A 17 -51.00 19.53 -1.73
CA LEU A 17 -50.98 19.31 -0.30
C LEU A 17 -52.07 18.31 0.07
N MET A 18 -51.69 17.22 0.72
CA MET A 18 -52.64 16.47 1.56
C MET A 18 -52.04 16.38 2.98
N ALA A 19 -52.80 16.92 3.89
CA ALA A 19 -52.50 17.09 5.32
C ALA A 19 -53.02 15.93 6.15
N CYS A 20 -52.31 15.70 7.24
CA CYS A 20 -52.73 15.25 8.57
C CYS A 20 -53.40 13.88 8.78
N GLY A 21 -52.75 13.09 9.56
CA GLY A 21 -53.30 12.07 10.43
C GLY A 21 -52.36 11.80 11.59
N ASN A 22 -52.60 12.55 12.67
CA ASN A 22 -52.01 12.30 14.01
C ASN A 22 -52.48 10.93 14.51
N ASN A 23 -51.59 10.11 15.04
CA ASN A 23 -51.89 9.20 16.12
C ASN A 23 -50.63 8.96 16.97
N GLU A 24 -50.66 9.59 18.17
CA GLU A 24 -49.85 9.17 19.30
C GLU A 24 -50.35 7.83 19.80
N GLN A 25 -49.44 6.85 20.02
CA GLN A 25 -49.53 5.94 21.17
C GLN A 25 -48.26 5.08 21.32
N ASP A 26 -47.67 5.31 22.47
CA ASP A 26 -47.01 4.40 23.38
C ASP A 26 -45.63 3.79 23.04
N ALA A 27 -44.73 4.22 23.87
CA ALA A 27 -43.46 3.60 24.23
C ALA A 27 -43.65 2.17 24.77
N GLY A 28 -42.89 1.24 24.18
CA GLY A 28 -42.71 -0.11 24.71
C GLY A 28 -41.51 -0.70 24.03
N GLY A 29 -40.34 -0.64 24.73
CA GLY A 29 -39.11 -1.25 24.21
C GLY A 29 -39.27 -2.75 24.11
N ASP A 30 -38.78 -3.29 23.03
CA ASP A 30 -38.24 -4.66 22.97
C ASP A 30 -37.15 -4.70 21.90
N GLY A 31 -35.93 -5.01 22.36
CA GLY A 31 -34.80 -5.20 21.48
C GLY A 31 -34.98 -6.49 20.65
N GLY A 32 -35.37 -6.32 19.45
CA GLY A 32 -35.40 -7.35 18.43
C GLY A 32 -34.87 -6.71 17.15
N GLY A 33 -33.66 -7.08 16.73
CA GLY A 33 -33.07 -6.61 15.48
C GLY A 33 -34.02 -6.90 14.33
N ASP A 34 -34.63 -5.85 13.82
CA ASP A 34 -35.32 -5.86 12.54
C ASP A 34 -34.20 -5.69 11.50
N GLY A 35 -33.83 -6.77 10.82
CA GLY A 35 -32.83 -6.75 9.75
C GLY A 35 -33.31 -5.90 8.57
N GLY A 36 -33.30 -4.59 8.76
CA GLY A 36 -33.49 -3.63 7.68
C GLY A 36 -32.21 -3.62 6.81
N THR A 37 -32.39 -3.84 5.52
CA THR A 37 -31.30 -3.69 4.56
C THR A 37 -30.80 -2.24 4.57
N GLY A 38 -29.47 -2.07 4.74
CA GLY A 38 -28.80 -0.77 4.71
C GLY A 38 -27.90 -0.63 3.49
N THR A 39 -27.31 0.55 3.34
CA THR A 39 -26.29 0.81 2.31
C THR A 39 -24.96 1.09 2.99
N LEU A 40 -23.95 0.25 2.73
CA LEU A 40 -22.58 0.42 3.18
C LEU A 40 -21.82 1.28 2.16
N ARG A 41 -21.38 2.46 2.57
CA ARG A 41 -20.56 3.36 1.73
C ARG A 41 -19.08 3.07 1.95
N VAL A 42 -18.40 2.58 0.92
CA VAL A 42 -16.99 2.16 1.02
C VAL A 42 -16.11 3.03 0.16
N MET A 43 -15.08 3.64 0.75
CA MET A 43 -14.04 4.37 0.01
C MET A 43 -12.94 3.41 -0.43
N LEU A 44 -12.70 3.36 -1.74
CA LEU A 44 -11.69 2.55 -2.40
C LEU A 44 -10.70 3.44 -3.16
N SER A 45 -9.49 2.95 -3.42
CA SER A 45 -8.44 3.69 -4.15
C SER A 45 -8.65 3.68 -5.66
N ASP A 46 -9.20 2.60 -6.19
CA ASP A 46 -9.25 2.32 -7.61
C ASP A 46 -10.65 1.92 -8.06
N GLU A 47 -10.94 2.13 -9.34
CA GLU A 47 -12.18 1.63 -9.94
C GLU A 47 -12.17 0.09 -9.90
N PRO A 48 -13.25 -0.53 -9.38
CA PRO A 48 -13.32 -1.98 -9.26
C PRO A 48 -13.26 -2.68 -10.62
N THR A 49 -12.45 -3.72 -10.70
CA THR A 49 -12.43 -4.66 -11.84
C THR A 49 -13.10 -5.98 -11.48
N GLU A 50 -13.32 -6.86 -12.46
CA GLU A 50 -13.85 -8.21 -12.22
C GLU A 50 -12.88 -9.07 -11.36
N GLU A 51 -11.61 -8.68 -11.29
CA GLU A 51 -10.53 -9.40 -10.61
C GLU A 51 -10.17 -8.81 -9.26
N ASP A 52 -10.81 -7.70 -8.87
CA ASP A 52 -10.60 -7.03 -7.58
C ASP A 52 -11.22 -7.84 -6.43
N ALA A 53 -10.37 -8.45 -5.62
CA ALA A 53 -10.77 -9.33 -4.53
C ALA A 53 -11.64 -8.63 -3.49
N LEU A 54 -11.28 -7.40 -3.07
CA LEU A 54 -12.09 -6.65 -2.10
C LEU A 54 -13.44 -6.28 -2.67
N ASN A 55 -13.50 -5.86 -3.94
CA ASN A 55 -14.77 -5.58 -4.61
C ASN A 55 -15.66 -6.82 -4.72
N ASN A 56 -15.08 -7.96 -5.05
CA ASN A 56 -15.82 -9.23 -5.14
C ASN A 56 -16.32 -9.69 -3.77
N THR A 57 -15.52 -9.53 -2.73
CA THR A 57 -15.89 -9.80 -1.34
C THR A 57 -17.05 -8.91 -0.86
N LEU A 58 -16.98 -7.61 -1.12
CA LEU A 58 -18.08 -6.68 -0.86
C LEU A 58 -19.37 -7.05 -1.62
N THR A 59 -19.23 -7.51 -2.86
CA THR A 59 -20.37 -7.95 -3.68
C THR A 59 -20.99 -9.23 -3.12
N LYS A 60 -20.18 -10.22 -2.75
CA LYS A 60 -20.61 -11.46 -2.09
C LYS A 60 -21.38 -11.16 -0.81
N TRP A 61 -20.80 -10.33 0.07
CA TRP A 61 -21.48 -9.92 1.30
C TRP A 61 -22.83 -9.25 1.04
N SER A 62 -22.88 -8.36 0.04
CA SER A 62 -24.14 -7.71 -0.39
C SER A 62 -25.20 -8.72 -0.83
N GLU A 63 -24.78 -9.73 -1.61
CA GLU A 63 -25.70 -10.78 -2.09
C GLU A 63 -26.20 -11.69 -0.96
N GLU A 64 -25.35 -12.02 0.00
CA GLU A 64 -25.68 -12.91 1.13
C GLU A 64 -26.58 -12.23 2.18
N THR A 65 -26.32 -10.95 2.46
CA THR A 65 -27.03 -10.20 3.53
C THR A 65 -28.23 -9.41 3.01
N GLY A 66 -28.23 -9.10 1.70
CA GLY A 66 -29.23 -8.21 1.08
C GLY A 66 -28.95 -6.72 1.33
N ASN A 67 -27.84 -6.36 1.95
CA ASN A 67 -27.38 -4.99 2.10
C ASN A 67 -26.84 -4.46 0.76
N GLU A 68 -26.95 -3.16 0.52
CA GLU A 68 -26.37 -2.51 -0.66
C GLU A 68 -24.95 -2.04 -0.36
N VAL A 69 -24.10 -1.98 -1.40
CA VAL A 69 -22.73 -1.41 -1.31
C VAL A 69 -22.60 -0.26 -2.30
N GLU A 70 -22.37 0.94 -1.80
CA GLU A 70 -21.98 2.13 -2.57
C GLU A 70 -20.47 2.32 -2.52
N ARG A 71 -19.84 2.33 -3.69
CA ARG A 71 -18.39 2.49 -3.84
C ARG A 71 -18.03 3.93 -4.14
N LEU A 72 -17.17 4.50 -3.32
CA LEU A 72 -16.66 5.86 -3.43
C LEU A 72 -15.19 5.78 -3.86
N ILE A 73 -14.91 6.07 -5.11
CA ILE A 73 -13.54 5.97 -5.64
C ILE A 73 -12.79 7.25 -5.38
N VAL A 74 -11.71 7.13 -4.60
CA VAL A 74 -10.80 8.22 -4.25
C VAL A 74 -9.36 7.71 -4.43
N PRO A 75 -8.63 8.16 -5.47
CA PRO A 75 -7.25 7.76 -5.70
C PRO A 75 -6.39 7.88 -4.42
N TYR A 76 -5.49 6.94 -4.23
CA TYR A 76 -4.70 6.82 -2.99
C TYR A 76 -4.02 8.14 -2.59
N GLU A 77 -3.43 8.84 -3.55
CA GLU A 77 -2.78 10.15 -3.37
C GLU A 77 -3.74 11.26 -2.93
N ASP A 78 -5.04 11.14 -3.27
CA ASP A 78 -6.07 12.12 -2.95
C ASP A 78 -6.83 11.80 -1.65
N GLN A 79 -6.68 10.58 -1.09
CA GLN A 79 -7.42 10.12 0.08
C GLN A 79 -7.32 11.07 1.27
N VAL A 80 -6.11 11.53 1.59
CA VAL A 80 -5.86 12.42 2.75
C VAL A 80 -6.64 13.73 2.62
N THR A 81 -6.61 14.34 1.44
CA THR A 81 -7.30 15.62 1.20
C THR A 81 -8.81 15.42 1.15
N SER A 82 -9.26 14.36 0.48
CA SER A 82 -10.68 14.04 0.32
C SER A 82 -11.32 13.66 1.65
N PHE A 83 -10.68 12.80 2.45
CA PHE A 83 -11.16 12.41 3.77
C PHE A 83 -11.36 13.62 4.70
N ARG A 84 -10.39 14.54 4.75
CA ARG A 84 -10.53 15.79 5.53
C ARG A 84 -11.70 16.63 5.07
N SER A 85 -11.92 16.73 3.75
CA SER A 85 -13.04 17.47 3.19
C SER A 85 -14.39 16.81 3.53
N MET A 86 -14.47 15.49 3.49
CA MET A 86 -15.67 14.71 3.86
C MET A 86 -15.97 14.87 5.35
N ALA A 87 -14.97 14.76 6.23
CA ALA A 87 -15.13 14.98 7.67
C ALA A 87 -15.68 16.37 7.99
N GLN A 88 -15.15 17.43 7.33
CA GLN A 88 -15.64 18.81 7.52
C GLN A 88 -17.09 19.02 7.07
N ASN A 89 -17.57 18.20 6.12
CA ASN A 89 -18.92 18.29 5.59
C ASN A 89 -19.91 17.30 6.23
N ASN A 90 -19.47 16.50 7.21
CA ASN A 90 -20.21 15.39 7.80
C ASN A 90 -20.74 14.41 6.72
N ASP A 91 -19.87 14.05 5.76
CA ASP A 91 -20.16 13.15 4.65
C ASP A 91 -19.08 12.07 4.54
N LEU A 92 -18.71 11.47 5.68
CA LEU A 92 -17.75 10.39 5.75
C LEU A 92 -18.34 9.10 5.13
N PRO A 93 -17.54 8.25 4.50
CA PRO A 93 -17.93 6.88 4.17
C PRO A 93 -18.08 6.06 5.45
N ASP A 94 -18.73 4.89 5.34
CA ASP A 94 -18.89 3.98 6.48
C ASP A 94 -17.66 3.08 6.67
N LEU A 95 -16.95 2.80 5.58
CA LEU A 95 -15.73 1.99 5.56
C LEU A 95 -14.69 2.60 4.62
N VAL A 96 -13.43 2.51 4.97
CA VAL A 96 -12.31 3.06 4.19
C VAL A 96 -11.23 2.01 4.00
N ALA A 97 -10.91 1.67 2.74
CA ALA A 97 -9.70 0.91 2.43
C ALA A 97 -8.49 1.88 2.45
N THR A 98 -7.58 1.68 3.41
CA THR A 98 -6.48 2.62 3.64
C THR A 98 -5.25 1.95 4.25
N THR A 99 -4.09 2.58 4.07
CA THR A 99 -2.84 2.26 4.78
C THR A 99 -2.29 3.47 5.54
N GLN A 100 -2.93 4.64 5.42
CA GLN A 100 -2.36 5.90 5.92
C GLN A 100 -3.32 6.75 6.76
N LEU A 101 -4.63 6.67 6.54
CA LEU A 101 -5.57 7.61 7.17
C LEU A 101 -5.65 7.42 8.68
N THR A 102 -5.65 6.18 9.17
CA THR A 102 -5.67 5.90 10.62
C THR A 102 -4.42 6.41 11.33
N ARG A 103 -3.28 6.39 10.65
CA ARG A 103 -2.02 6.94 11.15
C ARG A 103 -2.05 8.47 11.24
N LEU A 104 -2.62 9.12 10.22
CA LEU A 104 -2.64 10.59 10.12
C LEU A 104 -3.75 11.22 10.96
N TYR A 105 -4.86 10.51 11.16
CA TYR A 105 -6.06 11.01 11.84
C TYR A 105 -6.63 9.96 12.81
N PRO A 106 -5.84 9.45 13.77
CA PRO A 106 -6.26 8.34 14.63
C PRO A 106 -7.53 8.63 15.43
N GLU A 107 -7.78 9.88 15.77
CA GLU A 107 -8.98 10.29 16.53
C GLU A 107 -10.27 10.33 15.69
N GLU A 108 -10.16 10.23 14.38
CA GLU A 108 -11.31 10.21 13.46
C GLU A 108 -11.87 8.79 13.23
N PHE A 109 -11.22 7.75 13.79
CA PHE A 109 -11.58 6.37 13.55
C PHE A 109 -12.12 5.66 14.79
N TYR A 110 -13.05 4.76 14.55
CA TYR A 110 -13.65 3.91 15.57
C TYR A 110 -12.66 2.84 16.04
N ASP A 111 -12.68 2.55 17.33
CA ASP A 111 -11.89 1.48 17.95
C ASP A 111 -12.58 0.13 17.82
N LEU A 112 -12.06 -0.72 16.98
CA LEU A 112 -12.58 -2.06 16.68
C LEU A 112 -12.19 -3.12 17.71
N SER A 113 -11.50 -2.77 18.81
CA SER A 113 -10.95 -3.74 19.78
C SER A 113 -12.02 -4.55 20.52
N ASP A 114 -13.22 -4.01 20.65
CA ASP A 114 -14.35 -4.71 21.27
C ASP A 114 -15.10 -5.62 20.28
N ASP A 115 -14.92 -5.42 18.96
CA ASP A 115 -15.63 -6.11 17.90
C ASP A 115 -14.80 -7.21 17.23
N ILE A 116 -13.48 -7.02 17.16
CA ILE A 116 -12.53 -7.92 16.50
C ILE A 116 -11.49 -8.42 17.50
N ASP A 117 -11.34 -9.73 17.63
CA ASP A 117 -10.35 -10.35 18.50
C ASP A 117 -8.94 -10.17 17.94
N GLN A 118 -8.20 -9.19 18.48
CA GLN A 118 -6.84 -8.90 18.06
C GLN A 118 -5.86 -10.06 18.25
N SER A 119 -6.18 -11.03 19.12
CA SER A 119 -5.32 -12.18 19.39
C SER A 119 -5.24 -13.17 18.22
N MET A 120 -6.12 -13.02 17.22
CA MET A 120 -6.07 -13.82 16.00
C MET A 120 -4.96 -13.40 15.04
N PHE A 121 -4.47 -12.16 15.17
CA PHE A 121 -3.49 -11.61 14.24
C PHE A 121 -2.05 -11.95 14.64
N GLU A 122 -1.21 -12.09 13.65
CA GLU A 122 0.23 -12.22 13.82
C GLU A 122 0.78 -10.92 14.45
N GLN A 123 1.44 -11.04 15.62
CA GLN A 123 1.77 -9.88 16.45
C GLN A 123 2.71 -8.90 15.75
N THR A 124 3.75 -9.39 15.07
CA THR A 124 4.70 -8.52 14.34
C THR A 124 4.02 -7.78 13.20
N ALA A 125 3.11 -8.46 12.48
CA ALA A 125 2.33 -7.84 11.42
C ALA A 125 1.38 -6.76 11.96
N LEU A 126 0.77 -7.01 13.12
CA LEU A 126 -0.08 -6.03 13.78
C LEU A 126 0.73 -4.80 14.24
N GLU A 127 1.94 -4.98 14.76
CA GLU A 127 2.85 -3.88 15.13
C GLU A 127 3.22 -3.00 13.93
N ILE A 128 3.37 -3.59 12.75
CA ILE A 128 3.65 -2.86 11.51
C ILE A 128 2.47 -1.99 11.06
N ILE A 129 1.24 -2.47 11.24
CA ILE A 129 0.04 -1.73 10.83
C ILE A 129 -0.50 -0.79 11.91
N ALA A 130 -0.33 -1.13 13.19
CA ALA A 130 -0.73 -0.33 14.34
C ALA A 130 0.32 0.76 14.63
N GLN A 131 0.17 1.94 14.08
CA GLN A 131 1.22 2.95 14.02
C GLN A 131 1.15 4.01 15.12
N ASP A 132 0.57 3.73 16.31
CA ASP A 132 0.45 4.76 17.35
C ASP A 132 0.74 4.21 18.76
N ASP A 133 1.81 4.75 19.43
CA ASP A 133 2.21 4.36 20.80
C ASP A 133 1.18 4.76 21.87
N GLU A 134 0.44 5.84 21.66
CA GLU A 134 -0.62 6.25 22.59
C GLU A 134 -1.87 5.37 22.45
N LEU A 135 -1.94 4.58 21.38
CA LEU A 135 -3.05 3.74 20.97
C LEU A 135 -2.77 2.24 21.07
N ASP A 136 -1.73 1.82 21.77
CA ASP A 136 -1.27 0.42 21.97
C ASP A 136 -2.37 -0.59 22.34
N SER A 137 -3.58 -0.13 22.65
CA SER A 137 -4.73 -0.97 22.96
C SER A 137 -5.90 -0.80 21.99
N ARG A 138 -5.83 0.13 21.02
CA ARG A 138 -6.91 0.37 20.06
C ARG A 138 -6.63 -0.30 18.73
N LEU A 139 -7.65 -0.93 18.16
CA LEU A 139 -7.61 -1.46 16.78
C LEU A 139 -8.34 -0.47 15.86
N LEU A 140 -7.62 0.48 15.27
CA LEU A 140 -8.21 1.49 14.38
C LEU A 140 -8.33 1.05 12.93
N ILE A 141 -7.68 -0.05 12.58
CA ILE A 141 -7.68 -0.64 11.24
C ILE A 141 -7.81 -2.15 11.36
N ALA A 142 -8.78 -2.71 10.66
CA ALA A 142 -8.94 -4.14 10.51
C ALA A 142 -7.99 -4.61 9.38
N PRO A 143 -6.88 -5.33 9.67
CA PRO A 143 -5.91 -5.71 8.67
C PRO A 143 -6.52 -6.75 7.71
N ASN A 144 -6.50 -6.48 6.40
CA ASN A 144 -7.04 -7.41 5.43
C ASN A 144 -5.98 -8.28 4.76
N GLN A 145 -4.79 -7.74 4.48
CA GLN A 145 -3.66 -8.53 3.99
C GLN A 145 -2.31 -7.90 4.39
N TYR A 146 -1.32 -8.75 4.59
CA TYR A 146 0.07 -8.35 4.75
C TYR A 146 0.68 -8.03 3.39
N THR A 147 1.42 -6.94 3.29
CA THR A 147 2.08 -6.53 2.06
C THR A 147 3.59 -6.41 2.27
N MET A 148 4.36 -6.73 1.24
CA MET A 148 5.80 -6.62 1.29
C MET A 148 6.37 -6.31 -0.09
N SER A 149 7.58 -5.75 -0.13
CA SER A 149 8.31 -5.62 -1.38
C SER A 149 8.72 -6.98 -1.90
N ILE A 150 8.56 -7.18 -3.20
CA ILE A 150 9.03 -8.38 -3.91
C ILE A 150 9.67 -8.01 -5.24
N TRP A 151 10.55 -8.88 -5.70
CA TRP A 151 11.27 -8.77 -6.96
C TRP A 151 10.65 -9.70 -7.98
N PHE A 152 10.02 -9.13 -9.01
CA PHE A 152 9.54 -9.88 -10.17
C PHE A 152 10.62 -9.94 -11.24
N TYR A 153 10.62 -10.99 -12.05
CA TYR A 153 11.44 -11.06 -13.24
C TYR A 153 10.70 -11.66 -14.43
N ASN A 154 11.06 -11.22 -15.63
CA ASN A 154 10.57 -11.74 -16.89
C ASN A 154 11.35 -13.00 -17.26
N ALA A 155 10.78 -14.19 -17.00
CA ALA A 155 11.45 -15.46 -17.18
C ALA A 155 11.79 -15.73 -18.66
N ASP A 156 10.94 -15.29 -19.60
CA ASP A 156 11.19 -15.44 -21.03
C ASP A 156 12.39 -14.59 -21.48
N ALA A 157 12.53 -13.37 -20.96
CA ALA A 157 13.68 -12.51 -21.25
C ALA A 157 14.99 -13.07 -20.66
N PHE A 158 14.92 -13.66 -19.45
CA PHE A 158 16.06 -14.35 -18.84
C PHE A 158 16.51 -15.55 -19.68
N GLU A 159 15.57 -16.38 -20.18
CA GLU A 159 15.88 -17.50 -21.07
C GLU A 159 16.51 -17.00 -22.38
N GLU A 160 15.96 -15.95 -22.99
CA GLU A 160 16.50 -15.37 -24.23
C GLU A 160 17.91 -14.81 -24.04
N ALA A 161 18.18 -14.15 -22.91
CA ALA A 161 19.49 -13.62 -22.57
C ALA A 161 20.48 -14.70 -22.08
N GLY A 162 20.01 -15.92 -21.77
CA GLY A 162 20.81 -17.00 -21.21
C GLY A 162 21.28 -16.75 -19.78
N ILE A 163 20.47 -16.05 -19.00
CA ILE A 163 20.72 -15.71 -17.59
C ILE A 163 19.91 -16.65 -16.71
N GLU A 164 20.59 -17.34 -15.81
CA GLU A 164 19.92 -18.16 -14.78
C GLU A 164 19.44 -17.25 -13.63
N PRO A 165 18.15 -17.28 -13.28
CA PRO A 165 17.65 -16.47 -12.16
C PRO A 165 18.25 -16.92 -10.83
N PRO A 166 18.30 -16.05 -9.81
CA PRO A 166 18.71 -16.43 -8.47
C PRO A 166 17.67 -17.39 -7.84
N THR A 167 18.11 -18.16 -6.87
CA THR A 167 17.29 -19.06 -6.07
C THR A 167 17.60 -18.81 -4.60
N GLN A 168 16.80 -19.36 -3.68
CA GLN A 168 17.06 -19.29 -2.24
C GLN A 168 18.44 -19.87 -1.84
N ASP A 169 18.99 -20.78 -2.65
CA ASP A 169 20.35 -21.32 -2.45
C ASP A 169 21.46 -20.47 -3.10
N THR A 170 21.10 -19.60 -4.03
CA THR A 170 22.04 -18.78 -4.83
C THR A 170 21.56 -17.34 -4.93
N ILE A 171 21.54 -16.66 -3.79
CA ILE A 171 21.13 -15.25 -3.70
C ILE A 171 22.15 -14.37 -4.42
N TRP A 172 21.66 -13.45 -5.26
CA TRP A 172 22.51 -12.43 -5.86
C TRP A 172 22.83 -11.31 -4.88
N THR A 173 23.99 -10.69 -5.06
CA THR A 173 24.26 -9.37 -4.50
C THR A 173 23.53 -8.29 -5.28
N MET A 174 23.35 -7.09 -4.71
CA MET A 174 22.80 -5.94 -5.42
C MET A 174 23.65 -5.59 -6.66
N ASP A 175 24.98 -5.71 -6.56
CA ASP A 175 25.88 -5.47 -7.68
C ASP A 175 25.69 -6.51 -8.79
N GLU A 176 25.56 -7.80 -8.45
CA GLU A 176 25.25 -8.86 -9.44
C GLU A 176 23.87 -8.66 -10.07
N MET A 177 22.85 -8.30 -9.28
CA MET A 177 21.50 -8.00 -9.80
C MET A 177 21.57 -6.86 -10.85
N TYR A 178 22.33 -5.81 -10.54
CA TYR A 178 22.52 -4.70 -11.44
C TYR A 178 23.27 -5.11 -12.72
N ASP A 179 24.39 -5.87 -12.59
CA ASP A 179 25.13 -6.40 -13.73
C ASP A 179 24.24 -7.28 -14.64
N TYR A 180 23.35 -8.09 -14.08
CA TYR A 180 22.41 -8.90 -14.85
C TYR A 180 21.30 -8.05 -15.48
N ALA A 181 20.85 -6.99 -14.84
CA ALA A 181 19.92 -6.03 -15.42
C ALA A 181 20.54 -5.35 -16.65
N GLU A 182 21.81 -4.92 -16.60
CA GLU A 182 22.53 -4.42 -17.77
C GLU A 182 22.64 -5.47 -18.89
N GLN A 183 22.98 -6.70 -18.56
CA GLN A 183 23.06 -7.79 -19.53
C GLN A 183 21.71 -8.09 -20.21
N LEU A 184 20.60 -8.05 -19.45
CA LEU A 184 19.26 -8.20 -20.01
C LEU A 184 18.95 -7.11 -21.04
N GLN A 185 19.24 -5.85 -20.73
CA GLN A 185 19.07 -4.74 -21.65
C GLN A 185 19.99 -4.87 -22.87
N GLU A 186 21.27 -5.16 -22.66
CA GLU A 186 22.26 -5.33 -23.76
C GLU A 186 21.95 -6.50 -24.69
N SER A 187 21.30 -7.56 -24.19
CA SER A 187 20.84 -8.69 -25.00
C SER A 187 19.77 -8.28 -26.01
N GLY A 188 19.03 -7.21 -25.73
CA GLY A 188 17.88 -6.74 -26.51
C GLY A 188 16.60 -7.50 -26.25
N ALA A 189 16.57 -8.38 -25.23
CA ALA A 189 15.35 -9.09 -24.81
C ALA A 189 14.35 -8.12 -24.17
N VAL A 190 14.81 -7.03 -23.54
CA VAL A 190 14.00 -5.99 -22.92
C VAL A 190 14.54 -4.59 -23.26
N ASN A 191 13.69 -3.57 -23.11
CA ASN A 191 14.10 -2.17 -23.30
C ASN A 191 14.87 -1.64 -22.09
N TYR A 192 14.53 -2.11 -20.89
CA TYR A 192 15.14 -1.73 -19.61
C TYR A 192 15.45 -2.98 -18.80
N GLY A 193 16.61 -3.02 -18.16
CA GLY A 193 16.97 -4.17 -17.32
C GLY A 193 16.22 -4.21 -15.99
N LEU A 194 15.94 -3.03 -15.41
CA LEU A 194 15.33 -2.89 -14.10
C LEU A 194 14.24 -1.81 -14.09
N ALA A 195 13.19 -2.00 -13.32
CA ALA A 195 12.29 -0.94 -12.88
C ALA A 195 12.08 -1.00 -11.36
N VAL A 196 11.90 0.16 -10.75
CA VAL A 196 11.65 0.33 -9.32
C VAL A 196 10.51 1.33 -9.15
N ASP A 197 9.47 0.98 -8.39
CA ASP A 197 8.36 1.89 -8.13
C ASP A 197 8.83 3.24 -7.58
N PHE A 198 8.18 4.31 -8.00
CA PHE A 198 8.43 5.65 -7.46
C PHE A 198 7.90 5.76 -6.03
N SER A 199 8.60 5.10 -5.14
CA SER A 199 8.27 5.04 -3.72
C SER A 199 9.55 5.03 -2.89
N ARG A 200 9.58 5.84 -1.81
CA ARG A 200 10.69 5.77 -0.89
C ARG A 200 10.87 4.35 -0.33
N ALA A 201 9.77 3.66 -0.02
CA ALA A 201 9.82 2.30 0.51
C ALA A 201 10.45 1.28 -0.46
N ARG A 202 10.37 1.51 -1.78
CA ARG A 202 11.12 0.66 -2.73
C ARG A 202 12.61 1.00 -2.73
N TYR A 203 12.97 2.29 -2.66
CA TYR A 203 14.35 2.71 -2.48
C TYR A 203 14.93 2.20 -1.14
N ASP A 204 14.15 2.19 -0.08
CA ASP A 204 14.59 1.78 1.25
C ASP A 204 15.10 0.32 1.30
N ASN A 205 14.66 -0.56 0.36
CA ASN A 205 15.24 -1.90 0.22
C ASN A 205 16.76 -1.84 -0.05
N PHE A 206 17.22 -0.90 -0.87
CA PHE A 206 18.64 -0.68 -1.14
C PHE A 206 19.35 -0.14 0.09
N MET A 207 18.79 0.88 0.73
CA MET A 207 19.35 1.53 1.90
C MET A 207 19.53 0.55 3.08
N TYR A 208 18.47 -0.18 3.47
CA TYR A 208 18.57 -1.13 4.58
C TYR A 208 19.45 -2.33 4.27
N SER A 209 19.51 -2.79 3.01
CA SER A 209 20.43 -3.84 2.58
C SER A 209 21.89 -3.43 2.74
N ASP A 210 22.22 -2.16 2.57
CA ASP A 210 23.54 -1.60 2.79
C ASP A 210 23.80 -1.24 4.28
N GLY A 211 22.86 -1.53 5.18
CA GLY A 211 22.98 -1.32 6.63
C GLY A 211 22.62 0.08 7.08
N GLY A 212 22.00 0.88 6.19
CA GLY A 212 21.51 2.22 6.49
C GLY A 212 20.31 2.23 7.44
N SER A 213 19.99 3.43 7.95
CA SER A 213 18.78 3.72 8.75
C SER A 213 18.48 5.22 8.71
N ILE A 214 17.24 5.58 8.88
CA ILE A 214 16.82 6.99 8.97
C ILE A 214 17.05 7.54 10.38
N THR A 215 16.88 6.68 11.38
CA THR A 215 17.06 7.03 12.80
C THR A 215 18.01 6.07 13.49
N GLU A 216 18.52 6.48 14.63
CA GLU A 216 19.24 5.62 15.57
C GLU A 216 18.77 5.88 17.01
N ARG A 217 19.15 5.00 17.93
CA ARG A 217 18.89 5.15 19.35
C ARG A 217 20.16 5.59 20.08
N ASN A 218 20.09 6.73 20.77
CA ASN A 218 21.10 7.18 21.70
C ASN A 218 20.54 7.07 23.14
N GLY A 219 20.63 5.87 23.73
CA GLY A 219 19.94 5.55 24.97
C GLY A 219 18.42 5.45 24.78
N GLU A 220 17.66 6.33 25.42
CA GLU A 220 16.20 6.44 25.27
C GLU A 220 15.80 7.41 24.13
N ASP A 221 16.76 8.26 23.70
CA ASP A 221 16.49 9.29 22.69
C ASP A 221 16.57 8.74 21.27
N ILE A 222 15.73 9.25 20.37
CA ILE A 222 15.81 9.04 18.93
C ILE A 222 16.69 10.15 18.35
N VAL A 223 17.66 9.78 17.51
CA VAL A 223 18.51 10.70 16.77
C VAL A 223 18.36 10.45 15.26
N VAL A 224 18.48 11.50 14.46
CA VAL A 224 18.42 11.40 12.99
C VAL A 224 19.75 10.91 12.46
N ASN A 225 19.70 9.85 11.64
CA ASN A 225 20.85 9.18 11.02
C ASN A 225 20.78 9.17 9.47
N ALA A 226 19.81 9.89 8.91
CA ALA A 226 19.47 9.80 7.49
C ALA A 226 20.60 10.16 6.52
N ASN A 227 21.59 10.95 6.95
CA ASN A 227 22.76 11.33 6.15
C ASN A 227 24.04 10.55 6.49
N ALA A 228 23.89 9.40 7.14
CA ALA A 228 25.02 8.50 7.41
C ALA A 228 25.70 8.02 6.13
N PRO A 229 27.01 7.68 6.17
CA PRO A 229 27.75 7.25 4.99
C PRO A 229 27.13 6.07 4.25
N GLU A 230 26.50 5.14 4.94
CA GLU A 230 25.81 3.97 4.38
C GLU A 230 24.62 4.42 3.53
N ASN A 231 23.80 5.36 4.03
CA ASN A 231 22.64 5.91 3.32
C ASN A 231 23.09 6.70 2.08
N VAL A 232 24.14 7.50 2.22
CA VAL A 232 24.70 8.27 1.09
C VAL A 232 25.24 7.33 0.02
N GLY A 233 25.97 6.29 0.41
CA GLY A 233 26.51 5.29 -0.52
C GLY A 233 25.39 4.51 -1.26
N ALA A 234 24.30 4.14 -0.56
CA ALA A 234 23.14 3.50 -1.18
C ALA A 234 22.46 4.43 -2.20
N LEU A 235 22.30 5.73 -1.88
CA LEU A 235 21.71 6.69 -2.79
C LEU A 235 22.62 7.01 -3.98
N GLU A 236 23.94 7.06 -3.80
CA GLU A 236 24.90 7.21 -4.88
C GLU A 236 24.77 6.07 -5.90
N LYS A 237 24.73 4.82 -5.44
CA LYS A 237 24.52 3.64 -6.31
C LYS A 237 23.16 3.71 -7.03
N PHE A 238 22.10 4.08 -6.33
CA PHE A 238 20.77 4.19 -6.92
C PHE A 238 20.69 5.28 -8.01
N VAL A 239 21.33 6.42 -7.79
CA VAL A 239 21.49 7.48 -8.80
C VAL A 239 22.28 6.98 -10.00
N GLU A 240 23.41 6.29 -9.78
CA GLU A 240 24.23 5.71 -10.86
C GLU A 240 23.44 4.72 -11.72
N MET A 241 22.63 3.85 -11.10
CA MET A 241 21.73 2.94 -11.83
C MET A 241 20.71 3.67 -12.69
N ASN A 242 20.15 4.77 -12.22
CA ASN A 242 19.23 5.59 -13.02
C ASN A 242 19.94 6.33 -14.17
N ASP A 243 21.14 6.84 -13.94
CA ASP A 243 21.93 7.58 -14.92
C ASP A 243 22.47 6.69 -16.06
N SER A 244 22.72 5.40 -15.79
CA SER A 244 23.17 4.44 -16.79
C SER A 244 22.11 4.14 -17.87
N GLY A 245 20.83 4.40 -17.58
CA GLY A 245 19.71 4.12 -18.48
C GLY A 245 19.22 2.67 -18.42
N VAL A 246 19.69 1.87 -17.49
CA VAL A 246 19.16 0.52 -17.21
C VAL A 246 17.72 0.60 -16.66
N LEU A 247 17.39 1.68 -15.94
CA LEU A 247 16.03 1.99 -15.53
C LEU A 247 15.39 3.02 -16.46
N PRO A 248 14.05 2.99 -16.64
CA PRO A 248 13.33 4.07 -17.29
C PRO A 248 13.34 5.31 -16.36
N SER A 249 14.29 6.22 -16.61
CA SER A 249 14.56 7.37 -15.73
C SER A 249 13.33 8.26 -15.47
N VAL A 250 12.35 8.26 -16.38
CA VAL A 250 11.10 9.02 -16.25
C VAL A 250 10.30 8.63 -14.99
N ILE A 251 10.38 7.39 -14.54
CA ILE A 251 9.69 6.91 -13.33
C ILE A 251 10.09 7.75 -12.12
N TRP A 252 11.39 7.97 -11.94
CA TRP A 252 11.91 8.71 -10.77
C TRP A 252 12.05 10.21 -11.01
N THR A 253 12.31 10.66 -12.24
CA THR A 253 12.45 12.09 -12.55
C THR A 253 11.14 12.76 -12.90
N GLY A 254 10.18 12.03 -13.48
CA GLY A 254 8.86 12.52 -13.88
C GLY A 254 7.82 12.61 -12.76
N GLY A 255 8.13 12.06 -11.59
CA GLY A 255 7.14 11.88 -10.53
C GLY A 255 6.10 10.81 -10.92
N SER A 256 5.06 10.59 -10.17
CA SER A 256 4.07 9.50 -10.33
C SER A 256 3.30 9.45 -11.68
N ALA A 257 3.79 10.09 -12.74
CA ALA A 257 3.09 10.17 -14.03
C ALA A 257 3.10 8.86 -14.83
N ASP A 258 4.14 8.04 -14.64
CA ASP A 258 4.28 6.74 -15.32
C ASP A 258 4.24 5.62 -14.29
N ASN A 259 3.34 4.65 -14.51
CA ASN A 259 3.21 3.46 -13.67
C ASN A 259 4.29 2.42 -14.06
N PRO A 260 5.23 2.05 -13.18
CA PRO A 260 6.25 1.05 -13.48
C PRO A 260 5.70 -0.33 -13.80
N ALA A 261 4.55 -0.71 -13.22
CA ALA A 261 3.88 -1.97 -13.50
C ALA A 261 3.54 -2.12 -14.99
N ASP A 262 3.13 -1.02 -15.66
CA ASP A 262 2.79 -1.05 -17.09
C ASP A 262 4.01 -1.40 -17.95
N TYR A 263 5.21 -0.91 -17.59
CA TYR A 263 6.45 -1.28 -18.28
C TYR A 263 6.76 -2.77 -18.13
N PHE A 264 6.57 -3.32 -16.94
CA PHE A 264 6.79 -4.75 -16.70
C PHE A 264 5.74 -5.60 -17.41
N ILE A 265 4.46 -5.33 -17.24
CA ILE A 265 3.34 -6.07 -17.87
C ILE A 265 3.47 -6.08 -19.40
N ASN A 266 3.93 -4.99 -20.00
CA ASN A 266 4.19 -4.90 -21.45
C ASN A 266 5.44 -5.67 -21.91
N GLY A 267 6.26 -6.21 -21.00
CA GLY A 267 7.49 -6.92 -21.31
C GLY A 267 8.67 -6.01 -21.62
N ASP A 268 8.58 -4.71 -21.32
CA ASP A 268 9.65 -3.74 -21.56
C ASP A 268 10.79 -3.83 -20.53
N VAL A 269 10.56 -4.51 -19.40
CA VAL A 269 11.47 -4.58 -18.24
C VAL A 269 11.81 -6.02 -17.89
N GLY A 270 13.08 -6.27 -17.57
CA GLY A 270 13.58 -7.61 -17.19
C GLY A 270 13.36 -7.94 -15.71
N ILE A 271 13.65 -6.99 -14.81
CA ILE A 271 13.51 -7.13 -13.36
C ILE A 271 12.65 -5.97 -12.84
N TYR A 272 11.72 -6.25 -11.92
CA TYR A 272 10.83 -5.23 -11.37
C TYR A 272 10.73 -5.34 -9.85
N LEU A 273 11.18 -4.29 -9.15
CA LEU A 273 10.97 -4.16 -7.70
C LEU A 273 9.67 -3.41 -7.43
N SER A 274 8.71 -4.13 -6.89
CA SER A 274 7.43 -3.59 -6.47
C SER A 274 6.97 -4.26 -5.16
N GLY A 275 5.76 -4.79 -5.11
CA GLY A 275 5.24 -5.49 -3.96
C GLY A 275 4.13 -6.47 -4.29
N THR A 276 3.71 -7.20 -3.26
CA THR A 276 2.70 -8.26 -3.37
C THR A 276 1.36 -7.79 -3.94
N TRP A 277 0.99 -6.52 -3.74
CA TRP A 277 -0.24 -5.93 -4.31
C TRP A 277 -0.30 -5.92 -5.85
N ASN A 278 0.85 -5.99 -6.54
CA ASN A 278 0.89 -6.06 -8.01
C ASN A 278 0.89 -7.50 -8.53
N TYR A 279 1.01 -8.52 -7.65
CA TYR A 279 1.14 -9.91 -8.07
C TYR A 279 -0.06 -10.37 -8.89
N ASN A 280 -1.28 -10.13 -8.41
CA ASN A 280 -2.50 -10.56 -9.09
C ASN A 280 -2.68 -9.87 -10.44
N GLN A 281 -2.42 -8.57 -10.52
CA GLN A 281 -2.47 -7.82 -11.79
C GLN A 281 -1.45 -8.36 -12.80
N ILE A 282 -0.19 -8.58 -12.37
CA ILE A 282 0.84 -9.12 -13.26
C ILE A 282 0.48 -10.54 -13.71
N LEU A 283 -0.07 -11.37 -12.81
CA LEU A 283 -0.50 -12.73 -13.14
C LEU A 283 -1.54 -12.74 -14.25
N ASN A 284 -2.47 -11.80 -14.25
CA ASN A 284 -3.57 -11.72 -15.19
C ASN A 284 -3.21 -11.03 -16.50
N ASP A 285 -2.38 -9.99 -16.44
CA ASP A 285 -2.16 -9.06 -17.55
C ASP A 285 -0.84 -9.28 -18.31
N ALA A 286 0.18 -9.90 -17.69
CA ALA A 286 1.45 -10.14 -18.36
C ALA A 286 1.31 -11.21 -19.47
N GLY A 287 1.69 -10.85 -20.69
CA GLY A 287 1.64 -11.75 -21.85
C GLY A 287 2.84 -12.71 -21.97
N PHE A 288 3.67 -12.84 -20.95
CA PHE A 288 4.90 -13.63 -20.90
C PHE A 288 5.00 -14.40 -19.57
N ASN A 289 5.93 -15.35 -19.48
CA ASN A 289 6.20 -16.05 -18.23
C ASN A 289 7.03 -15.15 -17.30
N PHE A 290 6.49 -14.88 -16.11
CA PHE A 290 7.21 -14.20 -15.04
C PHE A 290 7.32 -15.12 -13.82
N ALA A 291 8.20 -14.77 -12.88
CA ALA A 291 8.23 -15.37 -11.55
C ALA A 291 8.76 -14.35 -10.53
N VAL A 292 8.70 -14.71 -9.27
CA VAL A 292 9.31 -13.97 -8.15
C VAL A 292 10.72 -14.51 -7.93
N MET A 293 11.65 -13.65 -7.55
CA MET A 293 13.00 -14.05 -7.14
C MET A 293 13.31 -13.53 -5.73
N PRO A 294 14.21 -14.20 -5.00
CA PRO A 294 14.69 -13.72 -3.71
C PRO A 294 15.28 -12.32 -3.81
N SER A 295 15.06 -11.50 -2.78
CA SER A 295 15.68 -10.16 -2.68
C SER A 295 17.19 -10.25 -2.75
N PRO A 296 17.86 -9.43 -3.56
CA PRO A 296 19.31 -9.36 -3.57
C PRO A 296 19.84 -8.91 -2.20
N THR A 297 21.02 -9.43 -1.81
CA THR A 297 21.71 -8.98 -0.61
C THR A 297 22.54 -7.74 -0.91
N GLY A 298 22.44 -6.72 -0.05
CA GLY A 298 23.35 -5.56 -0.09
C GLY A 298 24.72 -5.87 0.50
N THR A 299 25.42 -4.85 0.98
CA THR A 299 26.72 -5.01 1.63
C THR A 299 26.62 -5.70 2.99
N VAL A 300 25.47 -5.67 3.64
CA VAL A 300 25.23 -6.20 4.99
C VAL A 300 24.27 -7.37 4.96
N GLN A 301 23.11 -7.24 4.33
CA GLN A 301 22.04 -8.24 4.38
C GLN A 301 21.06 -8.08 3.23
N GLN A 302 20.11 -9.02 3.10
CA GLN A 302 18.90 -8.82 2.33
C GLN A 302 17.98 -7.88 3.11
N SER A 303 17.11 -7.15 2.40
CA SER A 303 16.08 -6.32 3.02
C SER A 303 14.77 -6.39 2.27
N VAL A 304 13.71 -6.54 3.05
CA VAL A 304 12.33 -6.47 2.58
C VAL A 304 11.58 -5.41 3.39
N ILE A 305 10.93 -4.51 2.68
CA ILE A 305 10.05 -3.52 3.31
C ILE A 305 8.67 -4.14 3.44
N SER A 306 8.23 -4.25 4.67
CA SER A 306 6.93 -4.80 5.05
C SER A 306 5.92 -3.69 5.32
N GLY A 307 4.67 -4.04 5.13
CA GLY A 307 3.53 -3.17 5.40
C GLY A 307 2.25 -3.98 5.51
N GLY A 308 1.13 -3.32 5.42
CA GLY A 308 -0.17 -3.96 5.40
C GLY A 308 -1.20 -3.05 4.78
N SER A 309 -2.28 -3.64 4.31
CA SER A 309 -3.50 -2.92 3.99
C SER A 309 -4.59 -3.28 4.99
N GLY A 310 -5.57 -2.44 5.10
CA GLY A 310 -6.67 -2.68 6.01
C GLY A 310 -7.88 -1.82 5.74
N LEU A 311 -8.92 -2.12 6.48
CA LEU A 311 -10.21 -1.47 6.43
C LEU A 311 -10.44 -0.75 7.74
N ALA A 312 -10.80 0.53 7.68
CA ALA A 312 -11.02 1.35 8.85
C ALA A 312 -12.43 1.93 8.85
N VAL A 313 -13.02 2.06 10.02
CA VAL A 313 -14.37 2.60 10.22
C VAL A 313 -14.26 4.02 10.77
N PRO A 314 -14.68 5.07 10.03
CA PRO A 314 -14.73 6.41 10.57
C PRO A 314 -15.70 6.50 11.76
N GLY A 315 -15.27 7.18 12.85
CA GLY A 315 -16.04 7.23 14.10
C GLY A 315 -17.35 8.02 14.02
N GLU A 316 -17.52 8.87 13.01
CA GLU A 316 -18.75 9.62 12.72
C GLU A 316 -19.49 9.11 11.47
N ALA A 317 -19.23 7.85 11.05
CA ALA A 317 -19.93 7.21 9.94
C ALA A 317 -21.43 7.02 10.24
N GLU A 318 -22.28 7.17 9.24
CA GLU A 318 -23.74 7.06 9.40
C GLU A 318 -24.17 5.61 9.70
N ASN A 319 -23.50 4.62 9.05
CA ASN A 319 -23.82 3.19 9.15
C ASN A 319 -22.65 2.39 9.75
N MET A 320 -22.04 2.88 10.82
CA MET A 320 -20.91 2.24 11.49
C MET A 320 -21.19 0.78 11.87
N ASP A 321 -22.38 0.48 12.40
CA ASP A 321 -22.77 -0.90 12.76
C ASP A 321 -22.72 -1.84 11.55
N LEU A 322 -23.06 -1.33 10.36
CA LEU A 322 -23.03 -2.11 9.12
C LEU A 322 -21.59 -2.38 8.63
N ALA A 323 -20.69 -1.41 8.85
CA ALA A 323 -19.26 -1.58 8.56
C ALA A 323 -18.63 -2.64 9.48
N VAL A 324 -18.96 -2.61 10.78
CA VAL A 324 -18.51 -3.61 11.75
C VAL A 324 -19.08 -5.00 11.42
N GLU A 325 -20.35 -5.09 11.00
CA GLU A 325 -20.97 -6.34 10.52
C GLU A 325 -20.19 -6.93 9.33
N PHE A 326 -19.87 -6.08 8.33
CA PHE A 326 -19.04 -6.52 7.18
C PHE A 326 -17.67 -7.04 7.61
N LEU A 327 -16.97 -6.32 8.52
CA LEU A 327 -15.65 -6.74 8.99
C LEU A 327 -15.71 -8.06 9.77
N THR A 328 -16.73 -8.24 10.60
CA THR A 328 -16.94 -9.50 11.34
C THR A 328 -17.20 -10.65 10.38
N TRP A 329 -18.04 -10.45 9.37
CA TRP A 329 -18.31 -11.42 8.32
C TRP A 329 -17.06 -11.74 7.48
N LEU A 330 -16.24 -10.72 7.16
CA LEU A 330 -14.97 -10.90 6.43
C LEU A 330 -14.02 -11.85 7.17
N TYR A 331 -13.92 -11.74 8.50
CA TYR A 331 -13.03 -12.58 9.30
C TYR A 331 -13.59 -13.96 9.65
N GLU A 332 -14.76 -14.33 9.18
CA GLU A 332 -15.15 -15.75 9.17
C GLU A 332 -14.15 -16.53 8.29
N GLU A 333 -13.66 -17.66 8.78
CA GLU A 333 -12.55 -18.41 8.18
C GLU A 333 -12.72 -18.65 6.66
N ASP A 334 -13.91 -19.12 6.24
CA ASP A 334 -14.18 -19.41 4.83
C ASP A 334 -14.16 -18.12 3.96
N ASN A 335 -14.67 -16.99 4.48
CA ASN A 335 -14.73 -15.72 3.76
C ASN A 335 -13.35 -15.08 3.64
N TYR A 336 -12.55 -15.14 4.72
CA TYR A 336 -11.22 -14.56 4.73
C TYR A 336 -10.25 -15.36 3.83
N LEU A 337 -10.33 -16.68 3.85
CA LEU A 337 -9.53 -17.52 2.96
C LEU A 337 -9.90 -17.30 1.49
N GLU A 338 -11.20 -17.21 1.15
CA GLU A 338 -11.64 -16.92 -0.22
C GLU A 338 -11.17 -15.54 -0.70
N TYR A 339 -11.22 -14.52 0.19
CA TYR A 339 -10.66 -13.20 -0.09
C TYR A 339 -9.17 -13.28 -0.40
N LEU A 340 -8.38 -13.90 0.48
CA LEU A 340 -6.91 -14.03 0.30
C LEU A 340 -6.55 -14.85 -0.95
N GLU A 341 -7.26 -15.94 -1.22
CA GLU A 341 -7.04 -16.74 -2.42
C GLU A 341 -7.29 -15.94 -3.70
N SER A 342 -8.37 -15.16 -3.71
CA SER A 342 -8.73 -14.27 -4.83
C SER A 342 -7.71 -13.15 -5.02
N ASP A 343 -7.28 -12.51 -3.95
CA ASP A 343 -6.34 -11.40 -3.94
C ASP A 343 -4.89 -11.83 -4.20
N LYS A 344 -4.59 -13.12 -4.02
CA LYS A 344 -3.21 -13.62 -3.86
C LYS A 344 -2.51 -12.91 -2.71
N GLY A 345 -3.23 -12.73 -1.60
CA GLY A 345 -2.79 -12.02 -0.42
C GLY A 345 -2.02 -12.89 0.56
N ILE A 346 -1.28 -12.24 1.46
CA ILE A 346 -0.63 -12.89 2.61
C ILE A 346 -1.50 -12.63 3.84
N SER A 347 -1.77 -13.69 4.62
CA SER A 347 -2.61 -13.59 5.81
C SER A 347 -1.97 -12.76 6.92
N PHE A 348 -2.80 -11.97 7.60
CA PHE A 348 -2.49 -11.39 8.91
C PHE A 348 -2.87 -12.32 10.07
N ILE A 349 -3.69 -13.36 9.82
CA ILE A 349 -4.15 -14.28 10.86
C ILE A 349 -3.06 -15.32 11.10
N GLU A 350 -2.62 -15.45 12.36
CA GLU A 350 -1.57 -16.36 12.78
C GLU A 350 -1.90 -17.81 12.39
N GLY A 351 -0.95 -18.45 11.72
CA GLY A 351 -1.08 -19.85 11.28
C GLY A 351 -2.04 -20.10 10.12
N THR A 352 -2.59 -19.03 9.52
CA THR A 352 -3.41 -19.15 8.31
C THR A 352 -2.56 -18.94 7.07
N THR A 353 -2.55 -19.94 6.19
CA THR A 353 -1.86 -19.89 4.89
C THR A 353 -2.84 -20.30 3.79
N VAL A 354 -2.67 -19.74 2.61
CA VAL A 354 -3.42 -20.14 1.42
C VAL A 354 -2.61 -21.17 0.67
N ASP A 355 -3.22 -22.34 0.43
CA ASP A 355 -2.65 -23.39 -0.42
C ASP A 355 -3.12 -23.15 -1.87
N TYR A 356 -2.22 -22.68 -2.74
CA TYR A 356 -2.56 -22.42 -4.13
C TYR A 356 -2.49 -23.68 -4.99
N ASP A 357 -3.57 -23.98 -5.71
CA ASP A 357 -3.64 -25.14 -6.65
C ASP A 357 -2.76 -24.91 -7.91
N ASP A 358 -2.49 -23.65 -8.28
CA ASP A 358 -1.61 -23.31 -9.38
C ASP A 358 -0.14 -23.47 -8.97
N GLU A 359 0.58 -24.37 -9.66
CA GLU A 359 1.98 -24.71 -9.35
C GLU A 359 2.93 -23.51 -9.42
N LYS A 360 2.67 -22.54 -10.33
CA LYS A 360 3.46 -21.31 -10.44
C LYS A 360 3.21 -20.41 -9.24
N VAL A 361 1.95 -20.16 -8.91
CA VAL A 361 1.58 -19.31 -7.76
C VAL A 361 2.14 -19.91 -6.48
N ALA A 362 1.99 -21.23 -6.28
CA ALA A 362 2.53 -21.92 -5.12
C ALA A 362 4.07 -21.77 -5.00
N ALA A 363 4.80 -21.90 -6.12
CA ALA A 363 6.26 -21.72 -6.13
C ALA A 363 6.68 -20.27 -5.83
N ASP A 364 6.00 -19.27 -6.38
CA ASP A 364 6.26 -17.86 -6.09
C ASP A 364 5.98 -17.53 -4.61
N TYR A 365 4.89 -18.09 -4.04
CA TYR A 365 4.52 -17.86 -2.65
C TYR A 365 5.44 -18.57 -1.65
N GLU A 366 6.10 -19.67 -2.02
CA GLU A 366 7.18 -20.25 -1.22
C GLU A 366 8.34 -19.26 -1.05
N ILE A 367 8.72 -18.54 -2.12
CA ILE A 367 9.73 -17.48 -2.06
C ILE A 367 9.23 -16.28 -1.24
N ILE A 368 8.01 -15.80 -1.50
CA ILE A 368 7.41 -14.66 -0.80
C ILE A 368 7.35 -14.92 0.72
N GLN A 369 6.98 -16.11 1.15
CA GLN A 369 6.93 -16.47 2.57
C GLN A 369 8.32 -16.49 3.21
N ASP A 370 9.35 -16.98 2.50
CA ASP A 370 10.72 -16.96 2.99
C ASP A 370 11.25 -15.53 3.15
N GLU A 371 10.88 -14.65 2.21
CA GLU A 371 11.26 -13.21 2.24
C GLU A 371 10.74 -12.46 3.48
N MET A 372 9.67 -12.91 4.13
CA MET A 372 9.18 -12.30 5.39
C MET A 372 10.24 -12.32 6.50
N ALA A 373 11.18 -13.23 6.46
CA ALA A 373 12.28 -13.31 7.42
C ALA A 373 13.35 -12.22 7.22
N HIS A 374 13.31 -11.49 6.11
CA HIS A 374 14.31 -10.50 5.73
C HIS A 374 13.92 -9.04 6.07
N VAL A 375 12.91 -8.86 6.92
CA VAL A 375 12.62 -7.57 7.54
C VAL A 375 13.74 -7.22 8.52
N THR A 376 14.42 -6.11 8.29
CA THR A 376 15.67 -5.78 9.02
C THR A 376 15.38 -5.10 10.36
N ASP A 377 16.30 -5.25 11.34
CA ASP A 377 16.21 -4.55 12.62
C ASP A 377 16.20 -3.02 12.43
N ASN A 378 16.96 -2.50 11.44
CA ASN A 378 16.98 -1.08 11.13
C ASN A 378 15.61 -0.59 10.62
N PHE A 379 14.94 -1.37 9.77
CA PHE A 379 13.58 -1.07 9.35
C PHE A 379 12.62 -1.04 10.55
N MET A 380 12.66 -2.05 11.43
CA MET A 380 11.79 -2.10 12.61
C MET A 380 12.06 -0.93 13.57
N MET A 381 13.31 -0.55 13.74
CA MET A 381 13.70 0.62 14.56
C MET A 381 13.15 1.92 13.97
N ASP A 382 13.34 2.15 12.68
CA ASP A 382 12.83 3.33 11.97
C ASP A 382 11.31 3.37 11.95
N HIS A 383 10.67 2.20 11.79
CA HIS A 383 9.23 2.06 11.85
C HIS A 383 8.70 2.43 13.26
N ALA A 384 9.33 1.91 14.32
CA ALA A 384 8.99 2.26 15.69
C ALA A 384 9.29 3.73 16.05
N ALA A 385 10.26 4.37 15.40
CA ALA A 385 10.54 5.79 15.55
C ALA A 385 9.49 6.68 14.88
N ARG A 386 8.69 6.11 13.92
CA ARG A 386 7.58 6.81 13.22
C ARG A 386 8.01 8.10 12.52
N TRP A 387 9.24 8.15 12.04
CA TRP A 387 9.77 9.31 11.35
C TRP A 387 8.90 9.73 10.14
N THR A 388 8.21 8.78 9.51
CA THR A 388 7.30 9.02 8.38
C THR A 388 6.11 9.92 8.73
N ASN A 389 5.73 10.02 10.01
CA ASN A 389 4.69 10.95 10.46
C ASN A 389 5.13 12.42 10.31
N HIS A 390 6.43 12.67 10.17
CA HIS A 390 7.00 14.00 10.06
C HIS A 390 7.28 14.41 8.60
N LEU A 391 7.91 13.53 7.79
CA LEU A 391 8.44 13.89 6.46
C LEU A 391 8.43 12.71 5.45
N ASP A 392 7.32 11.99 5.29
CA ASP A 392 7.24 10.83 4.37
C ASP A 392 7.35 11.24 2.88
N SER A 393 6.48 12.14 2.44
CA SER A 393 6.44 12.60 1.04
C SER A 393 7.64 13.46 0.67
N GLU A 394 8.15 14.25 1.62
CA GLU A 394 9.31 15.09 1.43
C GLU A 394 10.58 14.26 1.26
N TYR A 395 10.74 13.14 1.98
CA TYR A 395 11.87 12.24 1.77
C TYR A 395 11.91 11.72 0.34
N ARG A 396 10.77 11.26 -0.20
CA ARG A 396 10.66 10.86 -1.59
C ARG A 396 11.04 11.98 -2.57
N ASP A 397 10.71 13.25 -2.27
CA ASP A 397 11.11 14.38 -3.11
C ASP A 397 12.63 14.62 -3.07
N TYR A 398 13.27 14.48 -1.92
CA TYR A 398 14.74 14.56 -1.83
C TYR A 398 15.42 13.46 -2.65
N LEU A 399 14.94 12.22 -2.58
CA LEU A 399 15.43 11.11 -3.42
C LEU A 399 15.25 11.42 -4.91
N ARG A 400 14.06 11.88 -5.32
CA ARG A 400 13.77 12.29 -6.69
C ARG A 400 14.73 13.37 -7.18
N ARG A 401 14.99 14.38 -6.37
CA ARG A 401 15.90 15.50 -6.71
C ARG A 401 17.34 15.03 -6.89
N ALA A 402 17.78 14.08 -6.08
CA ALA A 402 19.08 13.44 -6.27
C ALA A 402 19.14 12.68 -7.59
N VAL A 403 18.15 11.83 -7.89
CA VAL A 403 18.05 11.08 -9.16
C VAL A 403 17.94 12.02 -10.38
N ALA A 404 17.25 13.15 -10.23
CA ALA A 404 17.15 14.15 -11.29
C ALA A 404 18.43 15.01 -11.47
N GLY A 405 19.46 14.82 -10.65
CA GLY A 405 20.69 15.61 -10.67
C GLY A 405 20.50 17.07 -10.19
N GLU A 406 19.41 17.36 -9.51
CA GLU A 406 19.13 18.69 -8.92
C GLU A 406 19.94 18.91 -7.63
N MET A 407 20.30 17.83 -6.95
CA MET A 407 21.14 17.76 -5.75
C MET A 407 22.10 16.59 -5.86
N THR A 408 23.24 16.66 -5.19
CA THR A 408 24.03 15.46 -4.96
C THR A 408 23.34 14.57 -3.91
N PRO A 409 23.58 13.24 -3.89
CA PRO A 409 23.09 12.36 -2.84
C PRO A 409 23.36 12.85 -1.42
N GLN A 410 24.56 13.32 -1.16
CA GLN A 410 24.93 13.91 0.13
C GLN A 410 24.08 15.15 0.45
N GLU A 411 23.96 16.12 -0.47
CA GLU A 411 23.16 17.34 -0.25
C GLU A 411 21.68 17.01 -0.04
N ALA A 412 21.13 16.01 -0.73
CA ALA A 412 19.74 15.59 -0.57
C ALA A 412 19.50 15.00 0.82
N LEU A 413 20.38 14.11 1.28
CA LEU A 413 20.23 13.47 2.59
C LEU A 413 20.59 14.41 3.75
N ASP A 414 21.58 15.31 3.59
CA ASP A 414 21.85 16.36 4.59
C ASP A 414 20.63 17.26 4.80
N SER A 415 20.03 17.73 3.69
CA SER A 415 18.85 18.60 3.76
C SER A 415 17.65 17.88 4.37
N PHE A 416 17.42 16.62 3.99
CA PHE A 416 16.36 15.80 4.58
C PHE A 416 16.58 15.58 6.09
N ALA A 417 17.80 15.25 6.49
CA ALA A 417 18.14 15.02 7.88
C ALA A 417 17.93 16.27 8.75
N GLU A 418 18.36 17.44 8.26
CA GLU A 418 18.15 18.73 8.92
C GLU A 418 16.64 19.04 9.08
N ASP A 419 15.84 18.85 8.01
CA ASP A 419 14.40 19.10 8.04
C ASP A 419 13.67 18.11 8.97
N LEU A 420 14.09 16.83 8.98
CA LEU A 420 13.52 15.81 9.87
C LEU A 420 13.83 16.15 11.33
N ALA A 421 15.08 16.49 11.64
CA ALA A 421 15.51 16.89 12.98
C ALA A 421 14.69 18.10 13.49
N GLU A 422 14.50 19.12 12.64
CA GLU A 422 13.70 20.30 12.99
C GLU A 422 12.22 19.95 13.25
N LYS A 423 11.60 19.14 12.35
CA LYS A 423 10.18 18.80 12.42
C LYS A 423 9.85 17.84 13.56
N ALA A 424 10.69 16.83 13.78
CA ALA A 424 10.49 15.85 14.84
C ALA A 424 10.98 16.36 16.21
N GLY A 425 11.82 17.41 16.23
CA GLY A 425 12.45 17.89 17.44
C GLY A 425 13.56 16.94 17.94
N TRP A 426 14.18 16.19 17.05
CA TRP A 426 15.25 15.22 17.36
C TRP A 426 16.63 15.84 17.12
N GLU A 427 17.64 15.27 17.78
CA GLU A 427 19.03 15.64 17.51
C GLU A 427 19.56 14.90 16.27
N MET A 428 20.56 15.48 15.62
CA MET A 428 21.32 14.81 14.57
C MET A 428 22.31 13.83 15.20
N ASN A 429 22.54 12.71 14.55
CA ASN A 429 23.65 11.82 14.92
C ASN A 429 24.99 12.54 14.63
N GLU A 430 26.01 12.42 15.55
CA GLU A 430 27.28 13.13 15.45
C GLU A 430 28.26 12.50 14.44
#